data_d179895f3ca3ea051b1ca6f7e9880cd3
#
_entry.id   d179895f3ca3ea051b1ca6f7e9880cd3
#
_cell.length_a   1.000
_cell.length_b   1.000
_cell.length_c   1.000
_cell.angle_alpha   90.00
_cell.angle_beta   90.00
_cell.angle_gamma   90.00
#
_symmetry.space_group_name_H-M   'P 1'
#
loop_
_entity.id
_entity.type
_entity.pdbx_description
1 polymer ?
#
loop_
_entity_poly.entity_id
_entity_poly.type
_entity_poly.pdbx_seq_one_letter_code
_entity_poly.pdbx_strand_id
1 'polypeptide(L)'
;AIACGTSHGAYKFTRPPTGDILAIDRIRDINAKIPNTHLVMHGSSSVPQDWLAVINEYGGDIPETYGVPVEQIVEGIKHGVRKVNIDTDLRLASTGAVRRFLAQNPSEFDPRKFLKVTMSAMQEVSQARYEAFGAAGNASKIRPVGLEAMASHYGL
;
A
#
# COMPACT_ATOMS: atom_id res chain seq x y z
N ALA A 1 10.90 -1.52 -12.38
CA ALA A 1 10.14 -2.14 -11.29
C ALA A 1 11.06 -3.04 -10.47
N ILE A 2 10.92 -3.01 -9.15
CA ILE A 2 11.73 -3.81 -8.22
C ILE A 2 10.84 -4.49 -7.18
N ALA A 3 11.31 -5.61 -6.63
CA ALA A 3 10.68 -6.34 -5.52
C ALA A 3 11.80 -6.94 -4.62
N CYS A 4 12.67 -6.07 -4.14
CA CYS A 4 13.90 -6.45 -3.43
C CYS A 4 13.62 -6.98 -2.02
N GLY A 5 13.55 -8.31 -1.87
CA GLY A 5 13.35 -8.99 -0.58
C GLY A 5 11.88 -9.28 -0.25
N THR A 6 10.94 -9.01 -1.14
CA THR A 6 9.51 -9.25 -0.94
C THR A 6 8.84 -9.83 -2.18
N SER A 7 7.55 -10.19 -2.07
CA SER A 7 6.74 -10.75 -3.15
C SER A 7 5.34 -10.14 -3.16
N HIS A 8 4.59 -10.37 -4.24
CA HIS A 8 3.17 -10.03 -4.32
C HIS A 8 2.32 -10.94 -3.43
N GLY A 9 1.15 -10.46 -3.03
CA GLY A 9 0.15 -11.21 -2.28
C GLY A 9 0.06 -10.80 -0.80
N ALA A 10 -0.97 -11.35 -0.13
CA ALA A 10 -1.25 -11.10 1.28
C ALA A 10 -0.41 -11.96 2.23
N TYR A 11 -0.07 -13.16 1.80
CA TYR A 11 0.65 -14.15 2.61
C TYR A 11 2.15 -14.07 2.32
N LYS A 12 2.82 -13.04 2.88
CA LYS A 12 4.23 -12.81 2.63
C LYS A 12 5.12 -13.51 3.64
N PHE A 13 4.83 -13.29 4.91
CA PHE A 13 5.62 -13.83 6.02
C PHE A 13 4.68 -14.47 7.04
N THR A 14 5.02 -15.66 7.51
CA THR A 14 4.27 -16.43 8.52
C THR A 14 4.70 -16.12 9.95
N ARG A 15 5.70 -15.26 10.12
CA ARG A 15 6.20 -14.79 11.42
C ARG A 15 6.43 -13.27 11.33
N PRO A 16 6.37 -12.57 12.47
CA PRO A 16 6.74 -11.16 12.50
C PRO A 16 8.12 -10.97 11.86
N PRO A 17 8.24 -10.04 10.88
CA PRO A 17 9.53 -9.80 10.24
C PRO A 17 10.53 -9.26 11.26
N THR A 18 11.67 -9.92 11.35
CA THR A 18 12.80 -9.50 12.19
C THR A 18 13.96 -9.12 11.28
N GLY A 19 14.61 -7.99 11.56
CA GLY A 19 15.71 -7.47 10.74
C GLY A 19 15.25 -6.89 9.39
N ASP A 20 16.17 -6.80 8.46
CA ASP A 20 15.97 -6.17 7.16
C ASP A 20 15.22 -7.08 6.19
N ILE A 21 13.96 -6.81 5.96
CA ILE A 21 13.14 -7.53 5.00
C ILE A 21 13.43 -7.05 3.58
N LEU A 22 13.49 -5.73 3.38
CA LEU A 22 13.88 -5.17 2.10
C LEU A 22 15.41 -5.17 1.95
N ALA A 23 15.90 -5.62 0.80
CA ALA A 23 17.32 -5.53 0.47
C ALA A 23 17.69 -4.08 0.09
N ILE A 24 17.76 -3.20 1.08
CA ILE A 24 17.99 -1.75 0.90
C ILE A 24 19.31 -1.50 0.15
N ASP A 25 20.38 -2.24 0.45
CA ASP A 25 21.64 -2.10 -0.28
C ASP A 25 21.47 -2.39 -1.77
N ARG A 26 20.65 -3.38 -2.12
CA ARG A 26 20.34 -3.68 -3.53
C ARG A 26 19.55 -2.54 -4.20
N ILE A 27 18.64 -1.90 -3.48
CA ILE A 27 17.91 -0.73 -3.98
C ILE A 27 18.88 0.42 -4.24
N ARG A 28 19.81 0.65 -3.34
CA ARG A 28 20.86 1.67 -3.45
C ARG A 28 21.77 1.40 -4.65
N ASP A 29 22.23 0.15 -4.83
CA ASP A 29 23.08 -0.26 -5.94
C ASP A 29 22.37 -0.05 -7.30
N ILE A 30 21.08 -0.40 -7.39
CA ILE A 30 20.29 -0.20 -8.60
C ILE A 30 20.17 1.30 -8.90
N ASN A 31 19.81 2.11 -7.90
CA ASN A 31 19.69 3.54 -8.08
C ASN A 31 21.00 4.20 -8.50
N ALA A 32 22.12 3.75 -7.95
CA ALA A 32 23.46 4.24 -8.33
C ALA A 32 23.80 3.92 -9.81
N LYS A 33 23.34 2.77 -10.33
CA LYS A 33 23.58 2.37 -11.73
C LYS A 33 22.64 3.07 -12.72
N ILE A 34 21.45 3.46 -12.29
CA ILE A 34 20.45 4.12 -13.13
C ILE A 34 19.86 5.36 -12.42
N PRO A 35 20.69 6.37 -12.11
CA PRO A 35 20.34 7.47 -11.20
C PRO A 35 19.18 8.34 -11.71
N ASN A 36 18.94 8.36 -13.02
CA ASN A 36 17.87 9.14 -13.65
C ASN A 36 16.57 8.35 -13.84
N THR A 37 16.48 7.15 -13.24
CA THR A 37 15.31 6.28 -13.37
C THR A 37 14.57 6.18 -12.05
N HIS A 38 13.27 6.55 -12.04
CA HIS A 38 12.43 6.36 -10.88
C HIS A 38 12.13 4.87 -10.62
N LEU A 39 12.45 4.39 -9.43
CA LEU A 39 12.18 3.02 -9.06
C LEU A 39 10.73 2.84 -8.61
N VAL A 40 10.08 1.78 -9.07
CA VAL A 40 8.74 1.35 -8.67
C VAL A 40 8.86 0.09 -7.84
N MET A 41 8.45 0.14 -6.57
CA MET A 41 8.51 -0.99 -5.65
C MET A 41 7.20 -1.76 -5.65
N HIS A 42 7.30 -3.07 -5.90
CA HIS A 42 6.23 -4.04 -5.84
C HIS A 42 6.29 -4.87 -4.55
N GLY A 43 5.18 -5.55 -4.23
CA GLY A 43 5.11 -6.40 -3.06
C GLY A 43 5.18 -5.65 -1.73
N SER A 44 4.80 -4.38 -1.69
CA SER A 44 5.07 -3.45 -0.59
C SER A 44 3.93 -3.29 0.40
N SER A 45 2.86 -4.10 0.32
CA SER A 45 1.78 -4.06 1.31
C SER A 45 2.31 -4.45 2.68
N SER A 46 1.90 -3.71 3.71
CA SER A 46 2.37 -3.88 5.09
C SER A 46 1.54 -4.88 5.88
N VAL A 47 0.37 -5.27 5.37
CA VAL A 47 -0.59 -6.17 6.03
C VAL A 47 -0.94 -5.65 7.43
N PRO A 48 -1.75 -4.58 7.55
CA PRO A 48 -2.12 -3.99 8.84
C PRO A 48 -2.78 -5.02 9.76
N GLN A 49 -2.16 -5.26 10.91
CA GLN A 49 -2.56 -6.32 11.84
C GLN A 49 -3.90 -6.03 12.53
N ASP A 50 -4.21 -4.77 12.73
CA ASP A 50 -5.49 -4.31 13.26
C ASP A 50 -6.66 -4.69 12.34
N TRP A 51 -6.52 -4.48 11.03
CA TRP A 51 -7.55 -4.89 10.07
C TRP A 51 -7.66 -6.41 9.93
N LEU A 52 -6.55 -7.14 10.05
CA LEU A 52 -6.56 -8.60 10.07
C LEU A 52 -7.32 -9.11 11.31
N ALA A 53 -7.07 -8.53 12.47
CA ALA A 53 -7.79 -8.84 13.71
C ALA A 53 -9.29 -8.56 13.58
N VAL A 54 -9.68 -7.40 13.03
CA VAL A 54 -11.09 -7.05 12.77
C VAL A 54 -11.76 -8.08 11.85
N ILE A 55 -11.09 -8.50 10.77
CA ILE A 55 -11.66 -9.50 9.86
C ILE A 55 -11.96 -10.80 10.61
N ASN A 56 -11.02 -11.28 11.43
CA ASN A 56 -11.17 -12.54 12.16
C ASN A 56 -12.19 -12.42 13.29
N GLU A 57 -12.24 -11.29 13.99
CA GLU A 57 -13.27 -11.02 15.02
C GLU A 57 -14.70 -11.09 14.44
N TYR A 58 -14.89 -10.63 13.20
CA TYR A 58 -16.21 -10.59 12.56
C TYR A 58 -16.41 -11.69 11.51
N GLY A 59 -15.98 -12.92 11.85
CA GLY A 59 -16.29 -14.14 11.10
C GLY A 59 -15.36 -14.42 9.92
N GLY A 60 -14.17 -13.82 9.90
CA GLY A 60 -13.09 -14.23 9.02
C GLY A 60 -12.26 -15.36 9.60
N ASP A 61 -11.43 -15.96 8.75
CA ASP A 61 -10.46 -16.99 9.12
C ASP A 61 -9.19 -16.79 8.28
N ILE A 62 -8.57 -15.61 8.45
CA ILE A 62 -7.31 -15.30 7.77
C ILE A 62 -6.16 -15.78 8.67
N PRO A 63 -5.26 -16.65 8.16
CA PRO A 63 -4.13 -17.11 8.93
C PRO A 63 -3.19 -15.95 9.28
N GLU A 64 -2.40 -16.12 10.32
CA GLU A 64 -1.38 -15.18 10.71
C GLU A 64 -0.43 -14.90 9.54
N THR A 65 -0.33 -13.64 9.16
CA THR A 65 0.50 -13.20 8.04
C THR A 65 0.97 -11.78 8.25
N TYR A 66 2.16 -11.48 7.75
CA TYR A 66 2.81 -10.19 7.91
C TYR A 66 3.27 -9.65 6.56
N GLY A 67 3.37 -8.34 6.44
CA GLY A 67 3.86 -7.65 5.26
C GLY A 67 5.21 -6.97 5.50
N VAL A 68 5.53 -6.02 4.65
CA VAL A 68 6.75 -5.22 4.77
C VAL A 68 6.54 -4.10 5.78
N PRO A 69 7.41 -3.93 6.78
CA PRO A 69 7.35 -2.79 7.70
C PRO A 69 7.37 -1.45 6.95
N VAL A 70 6.49 -0.53 7.36
CA VAL A 70 6.36 0.79 6.71
C VAL A 70 7.68 1.56 6.74
N GLU A 71 8.42 1.43 7.84
CA GLU A 71 9.73 2.09 8.04
C GLU A 71 10.76 1.64 7.00
N GLN A 72 10.75 0.39 6.60
CA GLN A 72 11.64 -0.12 5.55
C GLN A 72 11.25 0.39 4.16
N ILE A 73 9.94 0.59 3.91
CA ILE A 73 9.47 1.23 2.68
C ILE A 73 9.97 2.68 2.64
N VAL A 74 9.84 3.40 3.75
CA VAL A 74 10.35 4.78 3.89
C VAL A 74 11.85 4.84 3.64
N GLU A 75 12.60 3.86 4.13
CA GLU A 75 14.04 3.78 3.84
C GLU A 75 14.31 3.55 2.35
N GLY A 76 13.56 2.67 1.69
CA GLY A 76 13.64 2.48 0.23
C GLY A 76 13.37 3.78 -0.56
N ILE A 77 12.44 4.61 -0.08
CA ILE A 77 12.12 5.91 -0.70
C ILE A 77 13.33 6.85 -0.67
N LYS A 78 14.13 6.85 0.40
CA LYS A 78 15.38 7.64 0.48
C LYS A 78 16.41 7.20 -0.57
N HIS A 79 16.31 5.97 -1.05
CA HIS A 79 17.25 5.36 -2.00
C HIS A 79 16.68 5.19 -3.43
N GLY A 80 15.80 6.08 -3.85
CA GLY A 80 15.38 6.17 -5.27
C GLY A 80 14.03 5.54 -5.60
N VAL A 81 13.35 4.91 -4.65
CA VAL A 81 11.96 4.50 -4.85
C VAL A 81 11.07 5.75 -4.92
N ARG A 82 10.26 5.86 -5.97
CA ARG A 82 9.35 6.99 -6.21
C ARG A 82 7.90 6.59 -6.35
N LYS A 83 7.64 5.30 -6.52
CA LYS A 83 6.29 4.73 -6.51
C LYS A 83 6.28 3.45 -5.69
N VAL A 84 5.30 3.33 -4.82
CA VAL A 84 5.05 2.16 -3.98
C VAL A 84 3.67 1.61 -4.31
N ASN A 85 3.58 0.31 -4.62
CA ASN A 85 2.30 -0.34 -4.87
C ASN A 85 1.72 -0.88 -3.56
N ILE A 86 0.55 -0.38 -3.18
CA ILE A 86 -0.21 -0.82 -2.02
C ILE A 86 -1.58 -1.35 -2.50
N ASP A 87 -1.88 -2.62 -2.26
CA ASP A 87 -3.14 -3.25 -2.62
C ASP A 87 -3.75 -4.01 -1.42
N THR A 88 -3.03 -4.95 -0.85
CA THR A 88 -3.51 -5.82 0.24
C THR A 88 -3.99 -5.01 1.44
N ASP A 89 -3.31 -3.94 1.82
CA ASP A 89 -3.69 -3.08 2.95
C ASP A 89 -5.11 -2.51 2.75
N LEU A 90 -5.41 -2.05 1.53
CA LEU A 90 -6.73 -1.50 1.20
C LEU A 90 -7.81 -2.59 1.16
N ARG A 91 -7.48 -3.77 0.67
CA ARG A 91 -8.41 -4.91 0.65
C ARG A 91 -8.76 -5.38 2.06
N LEU A 92 -7.78 -5.44 2.97
CA LEU A 92 -8.02 -5.79 4.37
C LEU A 92 -8.91 -4.75 5.06
N ALA A 93 -8.61 -3.46 4.90
CA ALA A 93 -9.42 -2.39 5.44
C ALA A 93 -10.87 -2.43 4.92
N SER A 94 -11.04 -2.60 3.62
CA SER A 94 -12.35 -2.74 2.97
C SER A 94 -13.14 -3.92 3.54
N THR A 95 -12.53 -5.10 3.56
CA THR A 95 -13.18 -6.34 4.01
C THR A 95 -13.52 -6.27 5.50
N GLY A 96 -12.59 -5.79 6.34
CA GLY A 96 -12.81 -5.64 7.78
C GLY A 96 -13.93 -4.66 8.09
N ALA A 97 -13.97 -3.52 7.40
CA ALA A 97 -15.02 -2.52 7.58
C ALA A 97 -16.41 -3.06 7.23
N VAL A 98 -16.54 -3.79 6.11
CA VAL A 98 -17.82 -4.41 5.70
C VAL A 98 -18.25 -5.46 6.71
N ARG A 99 -17.36 -6.39 7.09
CA ARG A 99 -17.70 -7.44 8.06
C ARG A 99 -18.16 -6.89 9.39
N ARG A 100 -17.41 -5.95 9.95
CA ARG A 100 -17.77 -5.27 11.22
C ARG A 100 -19.12 -4.56 11.10
N PHE A 101 -19.33 -3.81 10.02
CA PHE A 101 -20.58 -3.07 9.82
C PHE A 101 -21.79 -4.00 9.75
N LEU A 102 -21.73 -5.06 8.96
CA LEU A 102 -22.85 -6.00 8.80
C LEU A 102 -23.11 -6.82 10.07
N ALA A 103 -22.09 -7.18 10.83
CA ALA A 103 -22.26 -7.84 12.11
C ALA A 103 -22.93 -6.94 13.16
N GLN A 104 -22.62 -5.65 13.16
CA GLN A 104 -23.22 -4.65 14.05
C GLN A 104 -24.60 -4.18 13.58
N ASN A 105 -24.95 -4.40 12.32
CA ASN A 105 -26.23 -3.99 11.71
C ASN A 105 -26.85 -5.18 10.93
N PRO A 106 -27.31 -6.23 11.61
CA PRO A 106 -27.70 -7.49 10.96
C PRO A 106 -28.92 -7.38 10.03
N SER A 107 -29.72 -6.34 10.16
CA SER A 107 -30.86 -6.07 9.26
C SER A 107 -30.48 -5.21 8.04
N GLU A 108 -29.23 -4.77 7.95
CA GLU A 108 -28.81 -3.91 6.85
C GLU A 108 -28.54 -4.69 5.58
N PHE A 109 -29.13 -4.26 4.49
CA PHE A 109 -28.99 -4.90 3.18
C PHE A 109 -28.59 -3.92 2.06
N ASP A 110 -28.60 -2.60 2.33
CA ASP A 110 -28.29 -1.60 1.31
C ASP A 110 -26.76 -1.46 1.12
N PRO A 111 -26.24 -1.84 -0.07
CA PRO A 111 -24.80 -1.78 -0.32
C PRO A 111 -24.23 -0.37 -0.19
N ARG A 112 -25.02 0.68 -0.44
CA ARG A 112 -24.53 2.07 -0.30
C ARG A 112 -24.07 2.38 1.12
N LYS A 113 -24.67 1.75 2.13
CA LYS A 113 -24.31 1.96 3.54
C LYS A 113 -23.02 1.25 3.91
N PHE A 114 -22.85 -0.05 3.59
CA PHE A 114 -21.61 -0.74 3.92
C PHE A 114 -20.45 -0.38 2.99
N LEU A 115 -20.70 0.06 1.76
CA LEU A 115 -19.65 0.64 0.91
C LEU A 115 -19.17 2.00 1.41
N LYS A 116 -20.03 2.78 2.08
CA LYS A 116 -19.61 4.05 2.69
C LYS A 116 -18.55 3.83 3.78
N VAL A 117 -18.72 2.85 4.66
CA VAL A 117 -17.72 2.55 5.70
C VAL A 117 -16.43 1.98 5.10
N THR A 118 -16.53 1.25 4.00
CA THR A 118 -15.39 0.81 3.20
C THR A 118 -14.55 1.99 2.71
N MET A 119 -15.20 2.99 2.12
CA MET A 119 -14.51 4.18 1.62
C MET A 119 -13.75 4.90 2.74
N SER A 120 -14.37 5.07 3.91
CA SER A 120 -13.71 5.70 5.06
C SER A 120 -12.49 4.92 5.52
N ALA A 121 -12.60 3.60 5.66
CA ALA A 121 -11.49 2.75 6.08
C ALA A 121 -10.31 2.79 5.08
N MET A 122 -10.61 2.72 3.78
CA MET A 122 -9.59 2.83 2.74
C MET A 122 -8.96 4.23 2.70
N GLN A 123 -9.73 5.28 2.96
CA GLN A 123 -9.22 6.65 3.05
C GLN A 123 -8.22 6.79 4.20
N GLU A 124 -8.52 6.27 5.39
CA GLU A 124 -7.62 6.30 6.54
C GLU A 124 -6.29 5.60 6.24
N VAL A 125 -6.32 4.40 5.66
CA VAL A 125 -5.11 3.69 5.25
C VAL A 125 -4.32 4.48 4.22
N SER A 126 -5.00 5.03 3.21
CA SER A 126 -4.35 5.83 2.17
C SER A 126 -3.69 7.08 2.74
N GLN A 127 -4.38 7.80 3.61
CA GLN A 127 -3.85 8.99 4.28
C GLN A 127 -2.59 8.67 5.07
N ALA A 128 -2.63 7.63 5.90
CA ALA A 128 -1.47 7.20 6.68
C ALA A 128 -0.25 6.85 5.78
N ARG A 129 -0.49 6.25 4.60
CA ARG A 129 0.58 5.96 3.64
C ARG A 129 1.11 7.21 2.94
N TYR A 130 0.24 8.16 2.56
CA TYR A 130 0.68 9.45 2.00
C TYR A 130 1.55 10.23 2.99
N GLU A 131 1.19 10.24 4.25
CA GLU A 131 1.97 10.89 5.31
C GLU A 131 3.31 10.19 5.51
N ALA A 132 3.31 8.87 5.72
CA ALA A 132 4.53 8.08 5.95
C ALA A 132 5.52 8.17 4.78
N PHE A 133 5.03 8.20 3.54
CA PHE A 133 5.87 8.24 2.34
C PHE A 133 6.27 9.66 1.92
N GLY A 134 5.89 10.68 2.68
CA GLY A 134 6.21 12.08 2.37
C GLY A 134 5.49 12.62 1.13
N ALA A 135 4.38 12.00 0.73
CA ALA A 135 3.58 12.42 -0.42
C ALA A 135 2.44 13.38 -0.03
N ALA A 136 2.08 13.47 1.24
CA ALA A 136 1.04 14.37 1.74
C ALA A 136 1.37 15.84 1.44
N GLY A 137 0.32 16.66 1.22
CA GLY A 137 0.46 18.11 0.96
C GLY A 137 1.01 18.48 -0.43
N ASN A 138 1.12 17.51 -1.36
CA ASN A 138 1.67 17.77 -2.69
C ASN A 138 0.62 17.84 -3.81
N ALA A 139 -0.64 17.54 -3.56
CA ALA A 139 -1.69 17.49 -4.59
C ALA A 139 -1.83 18.81 -5.36
N SER A 140 -1.77 19.95 -4.67
CA SER A 140 -1.86 21.27 -5.30
C SER A 140 -0.66 21.65 -6.16
N LYS A 141 0.46 20.93 -6.03
CA LYS A 141 1.69 21.15 -6.81
C LYS A 141 1.70 20.32 -8.10
N ILE A 142 0.85 19.31 -8.19
CA ILE A 142 0.78 18.43 -9.35
C ILE A 142 -0.09 19.09 -10.41
N ARG A 143 0.45 19.26 -11.61
CA ARG A 143 -0.28 19.76 -12.77
C ARG A 143 -0.41 18.67 -13.81
N PRO A 144 -1.60 18.44 -14.36
CA PRO A 144 -1.76 17.52 -15.49
C PRO A 144 -0.90 17.98 -16.67
N VAL A 145 -0.24 17.03 -17.31
CA VAL A 145 0.46 17.28 -18.57
C VAL A 145 -0.51 16.98 -19.71
N GLY A 146 -0.75 17.94 -20.59
CA GLY A 146 -1.63 17.77 -21.75
C GLY A 146 -1.11 16.73 -22.72
N LEU A 147 -2.02 16.11 -23.48
CA LEU A 147 -1.69 15.04 -24.42
C LEU A 147 -0.67 15.50 -25.48
N GLU A 148 -0.83 16.70 -26.01
CA GLU A 148 0.08 17.29 -27.03
C GLU A 148 1.51 17.42 -26.49
N ALA A 149 1.64 17.93 -25.24
CA ALA A 149 2.94 18.06 -24.58
C ALA A 149 3.60 16.69 -24.33
N MET A 150 2.81 15.66 -23.99
CA MET A 150 3.32 14.31 -23.82
C MET A 150 3.69 13.67 -25.16
N ALA A 151 2.90 13.84 -26.19
CA ALA A 151 3.22 13.36 -27.54
C ALA A 151 4.56 13.96 -28.04
N SER A 152 4.71 15.27 -27.92
CA SER A 152 5.97 15.95 -28.25
C SER A 152 7.16 15.43 -27.43
N HIS A 153 6.96 15.15 -26.13
CA HIS A 153 8.00 14.59 -25.26
C HIS A 153 8.48 13.21 -25.74
N TYR A 154 7.60 12.41 -26.31
CA TYR A 154 7.91 11.09 -26.88
C TYR A 154 8.27 11.11 -28.36
N GLY A 155 8.31 12.29 -29.00
CA GLY A 155 8.64 12.42 -30.43
C GLY A 155 7.54 11.95 -31.39
N LEU A 156 6.27 12.03 -30.94
CA LEU A 156 5.08 11.66 -31.72
C LEU A 156 4.41 12.92 -32.33
#